data_29e2c3371980daeeaa416ee026547934
#
_entry.id   29e2c3371980daeeaa416ee026547934
#
_cell.length_a   1.000
_cell.length_b   1.000
_cell.length_c   1.000
_cell.angle_alpha   90.00
_cell.angle_beta   90.00
_cell.angle_gamma   90.00
#
_symmetry.space_group_name_H-M   'P 1'
#
loop_
_entity.id
_entity.type
_entity.pdbx_description
1 polymer ?
#
loop_
_entity_poly.entity_id
_entity_poly.type
_entity_poly.pdbx_seq_one_letter_code
_entity_poly.pdbx_strand_id
1 'polypeptide(L)'
;VALKKRGVQFVRAKVGDRYVLEELAKNKWLLGGEGSGHLLALDKHTTGDGLVSALQVLQTCVRSGKTMADLLKDVALFPQTLINVRLHPGQDWQSNTRMKEETQKVETELGDSGRVLIRASGTEPLVRVMVEARDADQAQRCAQRIADTLKA
;
A
#
# COMPACT_ATOMS: atom_id res chain seq x y z
N VAL A 1 -0.90 0.07 -11.51
CA VAL A 1 -0.44 0.21 -12.91
C VAL A 1 -0.23 -1.16 -13.56
N ALA A 2 0.61 -2.06 -12.99
CA ALA A 2 0.94 -3.36 -13.60
C ALA A 2 -0.29 -4.27 -13.80
N LEU A 3 -1.16 -4.40 -12.80
CA LEU A 3 -2.38 -5.21 -12.87
C LEU A 3 -3.38 -4.65 -13.88
N LYS A 4 -3.59 -3.32 -13.87
CA LYS A 4 -4.46 -2.63 -14.84
C LYS A 4 -4.00 -2.88 -16.29
N LYS A 5 -2.68 -2.84 -16.55
CA LYS A 5 -2.11 -3.15 -17.88
C LYS A 5 -2.36 -4.58 -18.33
N ARG A 6 -2.55 -5.51 -17.39
CA ARG A 6 -2.84 -6.94 -17.65
C ARG A 6 -4.34 -7.26 -17.64
N GLY A 7 -5.21 -6.24 -17.56
CA GLY A 7 -6.66 -6.42 -17.49
C GLY A 7 -7.14 -7.07 -16.19
N VAL A 8 -6.29 -7.13 -15.15
CA VAL A 8 -6.66 -7.71 -13.84
C VAL A 8 -7.38 -6.66 -13.03
N GLN A 9 -8.60 -6.99 -12.57
CA GLN A 9 -9.35 -6.16 -11.64
C GLN A 9 -8.61 -6.09 -10.31
N PHE A 10 -8.58 -4.91 -9.70
CA PHE A 10 -7.84 -4.66 -8.49
C PHE A 10 -8.51 -3.59 -7.63
N VAL A 11 -8.65 -3.87 -6.35
CA VAL A 11 -9.15 -2.93 -5.33
C VAL A 11 -8.09 -2.79 -4.23
N ARG A 12 -7.91 -1.59 -3.73
CA ARG A 12 -7.09 -1.33 -2.54
C ARG A 12 -7.96 -1.32 -1.31
N ALA A 13 -7.69 -2.23 -0.38
CA ALA A 13 -8.29 -2.25 0.94
C ALA A 13 -7.59 -1.25 1.90
N LYS A 14 -8.21 -0.96 3.03
CA LYS A 14 -7.53 -0.36 4.17
C LYS A 14 -6.41 -1.29 4.66
N VAL A 15 -5.44 -0.73 5.38
CA VAL A 15 -4.33 -1.52 5.95
C VAL A 15 -4.86 -2.50 7.01
N GLY A 16 -4.50 -3.76 6.86
CA GLY A 16 -4.89 -4.87 7.73
C GLY A 16 -5.59 -6.00 6.94
N ASP A 17 -5.21 -7.24 7.20
CA ASP A 17 -5.71 -8.44 6.52
C ASP A 17 -7.24 -8.59 6.60
N ARG A 18 -7.84 -8.19 7.73
CA ARG A 18 -9.29 -8.14 7.90
C ARG A 18 -9.96 -7.33 6.78
N TYR A 19 -9.44 -6.16 6.44
CA TYR A 19 -10.02 -5.32 5.39
C TYR A 19 -9.80 -5.90 4.00
N VAL A 20 -8.68 -6.62 3.80
CA VAL A 20 -8.46 -7.37 2.57
C VAL A 20 -9.50 -8.49 2.44
N LEU A 21 -9.77 -9.25 3.51
CA LEU A 21 -10.80 -10.29 3.54
C LEU A 21 -12.21 -9.71 3.26
N GLU A 22 -12.56 -8.57 3.85
CA GLU A 22 -13.84 -7.88 3.60
C GLU A 22 -14.01 -7.54 2.11
N GLU A 23 -12.96 -6.99 1.46
CA GLU A 23 -13.01 -6.68 0.02
C GLU A 23 -13.04 -7.94 -0.85
N LEU A 24 -12.33 -9.00 -0.48
CA LEU A 24 -12.39 -10.28 -1.19
C LEU A 24 -13.80 -10.88 -1.14
N ALA A 25 -14.42 -10.89 0.03
CA ALA A 25 -15.79 -11.39 0.20
C ALA A 25 -16.81 -10.58 -0.62
N LYS A 26 -16.73 -9.26 -0.55
CA LYS A 26 -17.60 -8.34 -1.30
C LYS A 26 -17.52 -8.54 -2.81
N ASN A 27 -16.32 -8.72 -3.33
CA ASN A 27 -16.08 -8.88 -4.78
C ASN A 27 -16.11 -10.36 -5.23
N LYS A 28 -16.27 -11.31 -4.32
CA LYS A 28 -16.16 -12.75 -4.58
C LYS A 28 -14.81 -13.12 -5.20
N TRP A 29 -13.76 -12.50 -4.73
CA TRP A 29 -12.39 -12.74 -5.19
C TRP A 29 -11.66 -13.68 -4.26
N LEU A 30 -10.65 -14.38 -4.80
CA LEU A 30 -9.93 -15.43 -4.10
C LEU A 30 -8.51 -15.03 -3.69
N LEU A 31 -7.94 -14.02 -4.36
CA LEU A 31 -6.54 -13.62 -4.14
C LEU A 31 -6.47 -12.20 -3.57
N GLY A 32 -5.75 -12.06 -2.48
CA GLY A 32 -5.46 -10.78 -1.86
C GLY A 32 -4.11 -10.81 -1.15
N GLY A 33 -3.71 -9.66 -0.61
CA GLY A 33 -2.48 -9.59 0.18
C GLY A 33 -2.09 -8.18 0.55
N GLU A 34 -1.08 -8.10 1.39
CA GLU A 34 -0.51 -6.86 1.88
C GLU A 34 0.95 -6.71 1.48
N GLY A 35 1.44 -5.49 1.45
CA GLY A 35 2.86 -5.19 1.18
C GLY A 35 3.83 -5.77 2.20
N SER A 36 3.35 -6.20 3.36
CA SER A 36 4.09 -6.94 4.38
C SER A 36 4.46 -8.38 3.98
N GLY A 37 3.89 -8.88 2.87
CA GLY A 37 4.07 -10.27 2.41
C GLY A 37 2.99 -11.22 2.89
N HIS A 38 1.97 -10.75 3.61
CA HIS A 38 0.82 -11.56 3.99
C HIS A 38 -0.07 -11.77 2.77
N LEU A 39 -0.17 -13.01 2.29
CA LEU A 39 -0.95 -13.39 1.11
C LEU A 39 -2.17 -14.22 1.52
N LEU A 40 -3.28 -13.98 0.84
CA LEU A 40 -4.54 -14.67 0.99
C LEU A 40 -4.87 -15.42 -0.32
N ALA A 41 -5.10 -16.73 -0.24
CA ALA A 41 -5.56 -17.57 -1.33
C ALA A 41 -6.76 -18.36 -0.83
N LEU A 42 -7.96 -17.76 -0.90
CA LEU A 42 -9.17 -18.28 -0.24
C LEU A 42 -9.71 -19.59 -0.85
N ASP A 43 -9.25 -19.97 -2.04
CA ASP A 43 -9.51 -21.28 -2.64
C ASP A 43 -8.62 -22.38 -2.06
N LYS A 44 -7.60 -22.03 -1.26
CA LYS A 44 -6.65 -22.96 -0.63
C LYS A 44 -6.74 -22.93 0.88
N HIS A 45 -6.94 -21.76 1.49
CA HIS A 45 -6.99 -21.61 2.93
C HIS A 45 -7.88 -20.41 3.32
N THR A 46 -8.52 -20.47 4.47
CA THR A 46 -9.47 -19.44 4.94
C THR A 46 -8.82 -18.18 5.47
N THR A 47 -7.52 -18.20 5.72
CA THR A 47 -6.73 -17.08 6.22
C THR A 47 -5.36 -17.07 5.54
N GLY A 48 -4.57 -16.03 5.76
CA GLY A 48 -3.18 -15.99 5.32
C GLY A 48 -2.32 -17.00 6.08
N ASP A 49 -1.61 -17.82 5.32
CA ASP A 49 -0.68 -18.81 5.82
C ASP A 49 0.59 -18.77 4.97
N GLY A 50 1.76 -18.62 5.62
CA GLY A 50 3.04 -18.46 4.93
C GLY A 50 3.46 -19.71 4.16
N LEU A 51 3.16 -20.91 4.67
CA LEU A 51 3.49 -22.17 3.98
C LEU A 51 2.59 -22.38 2.77
N VAL A 52 1.28 -22.17 2.93
CA VAL A 52 0.32 -22.24 1.82
C VAL A 52 0.70 -21.24 0.73
N SER A 53 1.03 -20.00 1.11
CA SER A 53 1.47 -18.97 0.17
C SER A 53 2.74 -19.33 -0.57
N ALA A 54 3.75 -19.85 0.14
CA ALA A 54 5.01 -20.32 -0.46
C ALA A 54 4.76 -21.44 -1.47
N LEU A 55 3.91 -22.42 -1.12
CA LEU A 55 3.56 -23.53 -2.02
C LEU A 55 2.83 -23.03 -3.28
N GLN A 56 1.95 -22.01 -3.19
CA GLN A 56 1.30 -21.43 -4.37
C GLN A 56 2.31 -20.76 -5.30
N VAL A 57 3.31 -20.04 -4.74
CA VAL A 57 4.38 -19.41 -5.52
C VAL A 57 5.24 -20.46 -6.21
N LEU A 58 5.69 -21.48 -5.47
CA LEU A 58 6.49 -22.59 -6.02
C LEU A 58 5.72 -23.35 -7.09
N GLN A 59 4.44 -23.63 -6.87
CA GLN A 59 3.58 -24.28 -7.87
C GLN A 59 3.51 -23.46 -9.17
N THR A 60 3.44 -22.12 -9.05
CA THR A 60 3.43 -21.23 -10.22
C THR A 60 4.74 -21.31 -10.99
N CYS A 61 5.88 -21.35 -10.30
CA CYS A 61 7.19 -21.55 -10.93
C CYS A 61 7.25 -22.89 -11.69
N VAL A 62 6.85 -23.98 -11.03
CA VAL A 62 6.86 -25.33 -11.64
C VAL A 62 5.94 -25.38 -12.86
N ARG A 63 4.70 -24.91 -12.75
CA ARG A 63 3.72 -24.95 -13.86
C ARG A 63 4.12 -24.09 -15.04
N SER A 64 4.77 -22.95 -14.79
CA SER A 64 5.19 -22.05 -15.86
C SER A 64 6.55 -22.41 -16.48
N GLY A 65 7.33 -23.30 -15.83
CA GLY A 65 8.72 -23.59 -16.20
C GLY A 65 9.65 -22.39 -16.02
N LYS A 66 9.26 -21.40 -15.19
CA LYS A 66 10.00 -20.15 -14.98
C LYS A 66 10.51 -20.05 -13.55
N THR A 67 11.63 -19.37 -13.39
CA THR A 67 12.12 -18.99 -12.06
C THR A 67 11.27 -17.83 -11.48
N MET A 68 11.36 -17.61 -10.18
CA MET A 68 10.75 -16.45 -9.54
C MET A 68 11.28 -15.15 -10.14
N ALA A 69 12.58 -15.07 -10.42
CA ALA A 69 13.21 -13.91 -11.05
C ALA A 69 12.59 -13.62 -12.43
N ASP A 70 12.35 -14.65 -13.24
CA ASP A 70 11.70 -14.48 -14.55
C ASP A 70 10.26 -13.99 -14.44
N LEU A 71 9.52 -14.47 -13.43
CA LEU A 71 8.13 -14.06 -13.20
C LEU A 71 8.05 -12.60 -12.72
N LEU A 72 9.05 -12.11 -12.00
CA LEU A 72 9.08 -10.78 -11.40
C LEU A 72 9.84 -9.74 -12.24
N LYS A 73 10.53 -10.12 -13.31
CA LYS A 73 11.40 -9.21 -14.10
C LYS A 73 10.71 -7.93 -14.59
N ASP A 74 9.40 -7.99 -14.83
CA ASP A 74 8.61 -6.84 -15.30
C ASP A 74 7.87 -6.12 -14.15
N VAL A 75 8.13 -6.51 -12.89
CA VAL A 75 7.51 -5.91 -11.71
C VAL A 75 8.48 -4.87 -11.14
N ALA A 76 8.17 -3.60 -11.34
CA ALA A 76 8.85 -2.49 -10.70
C ALA A 76 7.94 -1.89 -9.62
N LEU A 77 8.45 -1.83 -8.40
CA LEU A 77 7.79 -1.12 -7.32
C LEU A 77 8.10 0.37 -7.41
N PHE A 78 7.11 1.18 -7.13
CA PHE A 78 7.34 2.62 -7.02
C PHE A 78 8.15 2.92 -5.75
N PRO A 79 9.10 3.86 -5.81
CA PRO A 79 9.73 4.42 -4.63
C PRO A 79 8.69 4.88 -3.62
N GLN A 80 8.95 4.58 -2.35
CA GLN A 80 8.09 4.92 -1.23
C GLN A 80 8.88 5.70 -0.20
N THR A 81 8.36 6.84 0.23
CA THR A 81 8.86 7.61 1.38
C THR A 81 7.85 7.52 2.51
N LEU A 82 8.33 7.24 3.72
CA LEU A 82 7.56 7.25 4.95
C LEU A 82 8.16 8.25 5.94
N ILE A 83 7.37 9.25 6.34
CA ILE A 83 7.75 10.24 7.35
C ILE A 83 6.85 10.06 8.57
N ASN A 84 7.48 9.86 9.74
CA ASN A 84 6.80 9.81 11.01
C ASN A 84 6.77 11.22 11.63
N VAL A 85 5.59 11.75 11.86
CA VAL A 85 5.39 13.05 12.51
C VAL A 85 4.84 12.83 13.91
N ARG A 86 5.63 13.18 14.93
CA ARG A 86 5.19 13.10 16.32
C ARG A 86 4.16 14.20 16.57
N LEU A 87 3.02 13.81 17.17
CA LEU A 87 1.97 14.72 17.53
C LEU A 87 2.18 15.26 18.95
N HIS A 88 1.72 16.49 19.19
CA HIS A 88 1.57 17.01 20.55
C HIS A 88 0.36 16.36 21.25
N PRO A 89 0.39 16.25 22.58
CA PRO A 89 -0.76 15.74 23.32
C PRO A 89 -2.04 16.53 22.99
N GLY A 90 -3.10 15.81 22.61
CA GLY A 90 -4.39 16.42 22.25
C GLY A 90 -4.49 17.00 20.84
N GLN A 91 -3.44 16.91 20.03
CA GLN A 91 -3.46 17.40 18.65
C GLN A 91 -4.37 16.52 17.77
N ASP A 92 -5.47 17.09 17.28
CA ASP A 92 -6.35 16.46 16.30
C ASP A 92 -5.82 16.74 14.88
N TRP A 93 -5.02 15.80 14.39
CA TRP A 93 -4.48 15.88 13.03
C TRP A 93 -5.55 15.67 11.95
N GLN A 94 -6.65 14.99 12.26
CA GLN A 94 -7.72 14.71 11.30
C GLN A 94 -8.53 15.96 10.93
N SER A 95 -8.60 16.94 11.83
CA SER A 95 -9.25 18.23 11.58
C SER A 95 -8.33 19.25 10.91
N ASN A 96 -7.03 18.96 10.76
CA ASN A 96 -6.05 19.88 10.19
C ASN A 96 -6.37 20.18 8.71
N THR A 97 -6.90 21.37 8.45
CA THR A 97 -7.31 21.82 7.11
C THR A 97 -6.11 21.96 6.17
N ARG A 98 -4.99 22.51 6.68
CA ARG A 98 -3.76 22.66 5.86
C ARG A 98 -3.23 21.30 5.37
N MET A 99 -3.25 20.31 6.24
CA MET A 99 -2.85 18.94 5.88
C MET A 99 -3.76 18.36 4.79
N LYS A 100 -5.08 18.53 4.91
CA LYS A 100 -6.05 18.05 3.91
C LYS A 100 -5.84 18.73 2.55
N GLU A 101 -5.69 20.05 2.55
CA GLU A 101 -5.46 20.84 1.33
C GLU A 101 -4.14 20.43 0.64
N GLU A 102 -3.07 20.29 1.42
CA GLU A 102 -1.78 19.89 0.87
C GLU A 102 -1.80 18.46 0.36
N THR A 103 -2.49 17.54 1.05
CA THR A 103 -2.71 16.18 0.59
C THR A 103 -3.43 16.16 -0.76
N GLN A 104 -4.49 16.93 -0.90
CA GLN A 104 -5.24 17.03 -2.16
C GLN A 104 -4.39 17.57 -3.32
N LYS A 105 -3.53 18.56 -3.07
CA LYS A 105 -2.58 19.08 -4.06
C LYS A 105 -1.59 18.00 -4.50
N VAL A 106 -1.03 17.28 -3.53
CA VAL A 106 -0.09 16.18 -3.78
C VAL A 106 -0.78 15.04 -4.55
N GLU A 107 -1.98 14.65 -4.18
CA GLU A 107 -2.74 13.61 -4.91
C GLU A 107 -3.02 14.04 -6.35
N THR A 108 -3.35 15.31 -6.58
CA THR A 108 -3.55 15.86 -7.92
C THR A 108 -2.24 15.85 -8.72
N GLU A 109 -1.11 16.24 -8.11
CA GLU A 109 0.22 16.24 -8.72
C GLU A 109 0.65 14.81 -9.11
N LEU A 110 0.41 13.83 -8.26
CA LEU A 110 0.78 12.43 -8.49
C LEU A 110 -0.12 11.74 -9.53
N GLY A 111 -1.41 12.07 -9.56
CA GLY A 111 -2.39 11.43 -10.43
C GLY A 111 -2.32 9.90 -10.35
N ASP A 112 -2.30 9.23 -11.51
CA ASP A 112 -2.16 7.76 -11.58
C ASP A 112 -0.72 7.27 -11.34
N SER A 113 0.23 8.18 -11.08
CA SER A 113 1.66 7.89 -10.95
C SER A 113 2.14 7.74 -9.52
N GLY A 114 1.24 7.84 -8.56
CA GLY A 114 1.59 7.71 -7.15
C GLY A 114 0.37 7.63 -6.24
N ARG A 115 0.60 7.71 -4.95
CA ARG A 115 -0.46 7.78 -3.94
C ARG A 115 0.05 8.35 -2.63
N VAL A 116 -0.88 8.85 -1.84
CA VAL A 116 -0.67 9.27 -0.46
C VAL A 116 -1.42 8.33 0.48
N LEU A 117 -0.81 8.01 1.63
CA LEU A 117 -1.47 7.32 2.74
C LEU A 117 -1.04 7.98 4.05
N ILE A 118 -2.01 8.54 4.76
CA ILE A 118 -1.79 9.16 6.07
C ILE A 118 -2.57 8.36 7.11
N ARG A 119 -1.89 7.93 8.18
CA ARG A 119 -2.51 7.16 9.24
C ARG A 119 -1.84 7.37 10.59
N ALA A 120 -2.62 7.26 11.65
CA ALA A 120 -2.06 7.19 13.01
C ALA A 120 -1.25 5.90 13.19
N SER A 121 -0.22 5.95 14.03
CA SER A 121 0.41 4.76 14.57
C SER A 121 -0.51 4.14 15.63
N GLY A 122 -0.58 2.80 15.63
CA GLY A 122 -1.36 2.08 16.66
C GLY A 122 -0.69 2.02 18.03
N THR A 123 0.62 2.28 18.09
CA THR A 123 1.44 2.06 19.30
C THR A 123 2.15 3.32 19.80
N GLU A 124 2.24 4.37 19.00
CA GLU A 124 2.99 5.57 19.31
C GLU A 124 2.15 6.83 18.99
N PRO A 125 2.36 7.94 19.70
CA PRO A 125 1.65 9.20 19.44
C PRO A 125 2.25 9.91 18.21
N LEU A 126 2.11 9.29 17.03
CA LEU A 126 2.59 9.84 15.77
C LEU A 126 1.66 9.52 14.59
N VAL A 127 1.72 10.36 13.59
CA VAL A 127 1.10 10.15 12.28
C VAL A 127 2.17 9.72 11.28
N ARG A 128 1.84 8.72 10.49
CA ARG A 128 2.67 8.21 9.40
C ARG A 128 2.17 8.80 8.10
N VAL A 129 3.01 9.59 7.46
CA VAL A 129 2.79 10.14 6.11
C VAL A 129 3.59 9.31 5.13
N MET A 130 2.90 8.57 4.27
CA MET A 130 3.52 7.74 3.25
C MET A 130 3.14 8.26 1.87
N VAL A 131 4.14 8.42 1.02
CA VAL A 131 3.95 8.77 -0.40
C VAL A 131 4.70 7.77 -1.27
N GLU A 132 4.01 7.25 -2.27
CA GLU A 132 4.60 6.49 -3.37
C GLU A 132 4.55 7.35 -4.63
N ALA A 133 5.65 7.38 -5.40
CA ALA A 133 5.73 8.06 -6.68
C ALA A 133 6.66 7.31 -7.64
N ARG A 134 6.65 7.65 -8.92
CA ARG A 134 7.59 7.04 -9.89
C ARG A 134 9.04 7.41 -9.63
N ASP A 135 9.26 8.57 -9.07
CA ASP A 135 10.56 9.14 -8.76
C ASP A 135 10.74 9.28 -7.24
N ALA A 136 11.89 8.89 -6.73
CA ALA A 136 12.16 8.90 -5.29
C ALA A 136 12.22 10.31 -4.70
N ASP A 137 12.76 11.27 -5.44
CA ASP A 137 12.84 12.66 -4.99
C ASP A 137 11.46 13.30 -4.97
N GLN A 138 10.58 12.95 -5.93
CA GLN A 138 9.19 13.36 -5.91
C GLN A 138 8.47 12.78 -4.69
N ALA A 139 8.64 11.48 -4.40
CA ALA A 139 8.03 10.87 -3.21
C ALA A 139 8.48 11.57 -1.92
N GLN A 140 9.79 11.88 -1.82
CA GLN A 140 10.36 12.58 -0.68
C GLN A 140 9.81 14.01 -0.53
N ARG A 141 9.83 14.81 -1.59
CA ARG A 141 9.32 16.19 -1.55
C ARG A 141 7.83 16.23 -1.19
N CYS A 142 7.03 15.37 -1.79
CA CYS A 142 5.60 15.30 -1.52
C CYS A 142 5.30 14.88 -0.07
N ALA A 143 6.00 13.86 0.44
CA ALA A 143 5.85 13.42 1.82
C ALA A 143 6.27 14.51 2.81
N GLN A 144 7.35 15.24 2.53
CA GLN A 144 7.85 16.33 3.37
C GLN A 144 6.86 17.49 3.43
N ARG A 145 6.31 17.92 2.30
CA ARG A 145 5.30 18.99 2.23
C ARG A 145 4.09 18.69 3.13
N ILE A 146 3.57 17.47 3.07
CA ILE A 146 2.45 17.06 3.92
C ILE A 146 2.89 17.01 5.39
N ALA A 147 4.05 16.39 5.69
CA ALA A 147 4.55 16.26 7.05
C ALA A 147 4.76 17.62 7.74
N ASP A 148 5.21 18.63 7.00
CA ASP A 148 5.46 19.97 7.54
C ASP A 148 4.17 20.69 7.96
N THR A 149 3.03 20.37 7.34
CA THR A 149 1.72 20.91 7.78
C THR A 149 1.26 20.36 9.13
N LEU A 150 1.81 19.24 9.56
CA LEU A 150 1.49 18.61 10.85
C LEU A 150 2.37 19.07 12.00
N LYS A 151 3.52 19.70 11.68
CA LYS A 151 4.49 20.22 12.67
C LYS A 151 4.19 21.64 13.12
N ALA A 152 3.28 22.34 12.43
CA ALA A 152 2.95 23.75 12.63
C ALA A 152 1.80 23.94 13.61
#